data_063da3afa7d062d03a7dd68dc0b58650
#
_entry.id   063da3afa7d062d03a7dd68dc0b58650
#
_cell.length_a   1.000
_cell.length_b   1.000
_cell.length_c   1.000
_cell.angle_alpha   90.00
_cell.angle_beta   90.00
_cell.angle_gamma   90.00
#
_symmetry.space_group_name_H-M   'P 1'
#
loop_
_entity.id
_entity.type
_entity.pdbx_description
1 polymer ?
#
loop_
_entity_poly.entity_id
_entity_poly.type
_entity_poly.pdbx_seq_one_letter_code
_entity_poly.pdbx_strand_id
1 'polypeptide(L)'
;RGRVIRGRGECHAAVDAGVLIEGSGHRVEDNQIEDVLFGIHLRQARNTTVRGNTVTGKALELGLRGDGIRMWNGTGNRIEANRFQRARDLTFINSADNIVAENRFADGRYGMQVVFSPRLRIERNHISGMGTGIVVLYSRDVVLRENHIEHALTGGGAGIVFKESDTGIVEGNTVLHCAVGLKVDAPPEPVGVLDVRNNRFAHNIIGLFFYGEAGGHQFQRNRFDNNLTTVAISGKGAGEANVWQGNRWDEYEGFDRNGDGIGDRPHDVWLYADRIWMDTPMATFFRNSPLLELLDFLERLAPFSSPYRILSDPTPDMRR
;
A
#
# COMPACT_ATOMS: atom_id res chain seq x y z
N ARG A 1 26.70 4.25 -18.20
CA ARG A 1 26.85 2.95 -17.56
C ARG A 1 28.16 2.87 -16.76
N GLY A 2 28.06 2.30 -15.54
CA GLY A 2 29.22 2.03 -14.69
C GLY A 2 29.99 3.28 -14.18
N ARG A 3 29.29 4.40 -13.95
CA ARG A 3 29.90 5.66 -13.49
C ARG A 3 29.52 5.98 -12.05
N VAL A 4 30.41 6.71 -11.38
CA VAL A 4 30.11 7.38 -10.11
C VAL A 4 29.72 8.83 -10.43
N ILE A 5 28.55 9.22 -10.02
CA ILE A 5 27.99 10.56 -10.21
C ILE A 5 27.73 11.15 -8.83
N ARG A 6 28.29 12.31 -8.53
CA ARG A 6 28.07 13.02 -7.27
C ARG A 6 27.34 14.34 -7.52
N GLY A 7 26.27 14.56 -6.76
CA GLY A 7 25.49 15.78 -6.87
C GLY A 7 26.05 16.91 -6.03
N ARG A 8 26.18 18.10 -6.62
CA ARG A 8 26.51 19.34 -5.91
C ARG A 8 25.30 20.25 -5.68
N GLY A 9 24.18 19.92 -6.34
CA GLY A 9 22.98 20.74 -6.30
C GLY A 9 22.29 20.71 -4.94
N GLU A 10 21.68 21.83 -4.55
CA GLU A 10 20.95 22.02 -3.29
C GLU A 10 19.58 22.69 -3.51
N CYS A 11 19.21 22.99 -4.74
CA CYS A 11 18.00 23.73 -5.06
C CYS A 11 16.80 22.79 -5.36
N HIS A 12 15.83 22.75 -4.47
CA HIS A 12 14.59 21.99 -4.67
C HIS A 12 13.75 22.52 -5.83
N ALA A 13 13.70 23.84 -6.00
CA ALA A 13 12.89 24.45 -7.06
C ALA A 13 13.45 24.15 -8.46
N ALA A 14 14.76 24.03 -8.59
CA ALA A 14 15.41 23.64 -9.84
C ALA A 14 15.40 22.14 -10.08
N VAL A 15 14.96 21.32 -9.10
CA VAL A 15 15.07 19.86 -9.15
C VAL A 15 16.49 19.40 -9.50
N ASP A 16 17.47 19.89 -8.72
CA ASP A 16 18.88 19.55 -8.92
C ASP A 16 19.11 18.04 -8.81
N ALA A 17 19.11 17.36 -9.94
CA ALA A 17 19.24 15.91 -10.04
C ALA A 17 20.65 15.45 -10.43
N GLY A 18 21.06 14.30 -9.91
CA GLY A 18 22.30 13.66 -10.34
C GLY A 18 22.26 13.28 -11.83
N VAL A 19 21.07 12.89 -12.33
CA VAL A 19 20.84 12.58 -13.74
C VAL A 19 19.51 13.16 -14.17
N LEU A 20 19.52 14.02 -15.20
CA LEU A 20 18.31 14.50 -15.88
C LEU A 20 18.18 13.81 -17.24
N ILE A 21 16.98 13.32 -17.55
CA ILE A 21 16.68 12.65 -18.82
C ILE A 21 15.45 13.28 -19.44
N GLU A 22 15.57 13.64 -20.69
CA GLU A 22 14.50 14.11 -21.56
C GLU A 22 14.57 13.41 -22.92
N GLY A 23 13.41 13.20 -23.55
CA GLY A 23 13.35 12.51 -24.84
C GLY A 23 13.13 11.01 -24.72
N SER A 24 13.61 10.22 -25.66
CA SER A 24 13.27 8.80 -25.75
C SER A 24 14.44 7.85 -25.96
N GLY A 25 14.25 6.60 -25.52
CA GLY A 25 15.16 5.49 -25.79
C GLY A 25 16.48 5.52 -25.00
N HIS A 26 16.52 6.29 -23.90
CA HIS A 26 17.73 6.40 -23.09
C HIS A 26 17.95 5.18 -22.18
N ARG A 27 19.20 4.97 -21.78
CA ARG A 27 19.60 3.94 -20.82
C ARG A 27 20.47 4.53 -19.72
N VAL A 28 20.08 4.33 -18.48
CA VAL A 28 20.85 4.68 -17.28
C VAL A 28 21.08 3.38 -16.53
N GLU A 29 22.27 2.83 -16.66
CA GLU A 29 22.53 1.47 -16.19
C GLU A 29 23.81 1.39 -15.32
N ASP A 30 23.70 0.63 -14.22
CA ASP A 30 24.81 0.22 -13.35
C ASP A 30 25.64 1.40 -12.80
N ASN A 31 25.02 2.56 -12.53
CA ASN A 31 25.72 3.72 -12.00
C ASN A 31 25.58 3.80 -10.46
N GLN A 32 26.57 4.44 -9.84
CA GLN A 32 26.51 4.89 -8.45
C GLN A 32 26.23 6.39 -8.43
N ILE A 33 25.06 6.79 -7.97
CA ILE A 33 24.61 8.18 -7.90
C ILE A 33 24.55 8.55 -6.43
N GLU A 34 25.50 9.37 -5.98
CA GLU A 34 25.76 9.60 -4.57
C GLU A 34 25.67 11.07 -4.20
N ASP A 35 25.28 11.33 -2.96
CA ASP A 35 25.19 12.67 -2.37
C ASP A 35 24.36 13.64 -3.22
N VAL A 36 23.24 13.14 -3.75
CA VAL A 36 22.34 13.89 -4.63
C VAL A 36 21.13 14.41 -3.86
N LEU A 37 20.64 15.60 -4.21
CA LEU A 37 19.36 16.09 -3.72
C LEU A 37 18.22 15.29 -4.38
N PHE A 38 18.17 15.27 -5.71
CA PHE A 38 17.35 14.36 -6.48
C PHE A 38 18.25 13.35 -7.19
N GLY A 39 17.83 12.06 -7.19
CA GLY A 39 18.63 11.02 -7.84
C GLY A 39 18.54 11.11 -9.36
N ILE A 40 17.45 10.62 -9.94
CA ILE A 40 17.21 10.59 -11.38
C ILE A 40 15.89 11.31 -11.66
N HIS A 41 15.94 12.34 -12.50
CA HIS A 41 14.78 13.07 -12.98
C HIS A 41 14.47 12.69 -14.42
N LEU A 42 13.31 12.05 -14.64
CA LEU A 42 12.79 11.73 -15.97
C LEU A 42 11.70 12.75 -16.30
N ARG A 43 12.04 13.74 -17.13
CA ARG A 43 11.11 14.77 -17.58
C ARG A 43 10.70 14.50 -19.02
N GLN A 44 9.43 14.18 -19.25
CA GLN A 44 8.90 13.82 -20.57
C GLN A 44 9.68 12.66 -21.24
N ALA A 45 10.29 11.79 -20.43
CA ALA A 45 11.07 10.67 -20.91
C ALA A 45 10.17 9.54 -21.42
N ARG A 46 10.56 8.93 -22.53
CA ARG A 46 9.80 7.84 -23.15
C ARG A 46 10.71 6.65 -23.44
N ASN A 47 10.18 5.44 -23.25
CA ASN A 47 10.87 4.20 -23.57
C ASN A 47 12.31 4.15 -23.03
N THR A 48 12.51 4.72 -21.83
CA THR A 48 13.81 4.82 -21.17
C THR A 48 13.96 3.68 -20.17
N THR A 49 15.15 3.11 -20.11
CA THR A 49 15.50 2.06 -19.12
C THR A 49 16.43 2.63 -18.05
N VAL A 50 16.01 2.52 -16.79
CA VAL A 50 16.81 2.84 -15.60
C VAL A 50 17.03 1.54 -14.84
N ARG A 51 18.24 0.98 -14.87
CA ARG A 51 18.48 -0.36 -14.35
C ARG A 51 19.78 -0.48 -13.58
N GLY A 52 19.74 -1.26 -12.50
CA GLY A 52 20.94 -1.64 -11.75
C GLY A 52 21.68 -0.48 -11.07
N ASN A 53 21.05 0.69 -10.94
CA ASN A 53 21.69 1.84 -10.32
C ASN A 53 21.55 1.81 -8.79
N THR A 54 22.56 2.30 -8.10
CA THR A 54 22.50 2.62 -6.67
C THR A 54 22.38 4.13 -6.52
N VAL A 55 21.28 4.59 -5.94
CA VAL A 55 21.02 6.02 -5.70
C VAL A 55 21.01 6.26 -4.21
N THR A 56 21.88 7.15 -3.75
CA THR A 56 21.99 7.55 -2.35
C THR A 56 21.84 9.05 -2.23
N GLY A 57 20.77 9.46 -1.54
CA GLY A 57 20.48 10.87 -1.29
C GLY A 57 21.45 11.50 -0.28
N LYS A 58 21.43 12.84 -0.21
CA LYS A 58 22.17 13.62 0.79
C LYS A 58 21.78 13.20 2.21
N ALA A 59 22.73 13.31 3.14
CA ALA A 59 22.53 13.07 4.56
C ALA A 59 21.76 14.23 5.21
N LEU A 60 20.52 14.42 4.80
CA LEU A 60 19.61 15.46 5.28
C LEU A 60 18.47 14.83 6.09
N GLU A 61 17.81 15.64 6.90
CA GLU A 61 16.52 15.27 7.50
C GLU A 61 15.49 14.92 6.43
N LEU A 62 14.57 14.02 6.73
CA LEU A 62 13.62 13.46 5.75
C LEU A 62 12.85 14.55 4.97
N GLY A 63 12.41 15.61 5.64
CA GLY A 63 11.67 16.71 5.02
C GLY A 63 12.49 17.52 4.01
N LEU A 64 13.81 17.51 4.13
CA LEU A 64 14.75 18.24 3.26
C LEU A 64 15.35 17.37 2.15
N ARG A 65 15.07 16.06 2.14
CA ARG A 65 15.54 15.17 1.07
C ARG A 65 14.72 15.38 -0.19
N GLY A 66 15.31 15.15 -1.34
CA GLY A 66 14.64 15.06 -2.62
C GLY A 66 14.28 13.62 -2.99
N ASP A 67 13.66 13.45 -4.13
CA ASP A 67 13.19 12.15 -4.60
C ASP A 67 14.35 11.32 -5.19
N GLY A 68 14.34 10.02 -4.96
CA GLY A 68 15.30 9.09 -5.59
C GLY A 68 15.07 8.97 -7.09
N ILE A 69 13.80 8.88 -7.48
CA ILE A 69 13.33 9.09 -8.85
C ILE A 69 12.19 10.10 -8.82
N ARG A 70 12.24 11.03 -9.76
CA ARG A 70 11.13 11.92 -10.08
C ARG A 70 10.77 11.77 -11.55
N MET A 71 9.61 11.20 -11.83
CA MET A 71 9.09 11.08 -13.19
C MET A 71 7.93 12.04 -13.39
N TRP A 72 8.00 12.82 -14.45
CA TRP A 72 6.95 13.76 -14.83
C TRP A 72 6.66 13.66 -16.32
N ASN A 73 5.39 13.39 -16.68
CA ASN A 73 4.93 13.17 -18.04
C ASN A 73 5.75 12.11 -18.81
N GLY A 74 6.18 11.04 -18.10
CA GLY A 74 6.94 9.95 -18.69
C GLY A 74 6.05 8.78 -19.09
N THR A 75 6.37 8.08 -20.17
CA THR A 75 5.58 6.91 -20.61
C THR A 75 6.46 5.80 -21.18
N GLY A 76 6.05 4.55 -20.95
CA GLY A 76 6.73 3.37 -21.47
C GLY A 76 8.13 3.13 -20.88
N ASN A 77 8.46 3.74 -19.75
CA ASN A 77 9.76 3.59 -19.12
C ASN A 77 9.80 2.34 -18.24
N ARG A 78 11.01 1.81 -18.07
CA ARG A 78 11.31 0.65 -17.21
C ARG A 78 12.31 1.05 -16.13
N ILE A 79 11.92 0.89 -14.87
CA ILE A 79 12.73 1.19 -13.70
C ILE A 79 12.94 -0.12 -12.95
N GLU A 80 14.11 -0.72 -13.12
CA GLU A 80 14.32 -2.11 -12.74
C GLU A 80 15.61 -2.34 -11.95
N ALA A 81 15.53 -3.20 -10.94
CA ALA A 81 16.68 -3.67 -10.18
C ALA A 81 17.58 -2.53 -9.62
N ASN A 82 17.00 -1.37 -9.29
CA ASN A 82 17.72 -0.27 -8.67
C ASN A 82 17.65 -0.36 -7.14
N ARG A 83 18.62 0.27 -6.48
CA ARG A 83 18.65 0.42 -5.03
C ARG A 83 18.60 1.90 -4.66
N PHE A 84 17.62 2.27 -3.83
CA PHE A 84 17.44 3.64 -3.34
C PHE A 84 17.62 3.69 -1.83
N GLN A 85 18.44 4.63 -1.37
CA GLN A 85 18.69 4.86 0.05
C GLN A 85 18.70 6.36 0.33
N ARG A 86 18.17 6.77 1.49
CA ARG A 86 18.09 8.17 1.91
C ARG A 86 17.44 9.08 0.87
N ALA A 87 16.53 8.55 0.09
CA ALA A 87 15.68 9.32 -0.79
C ALA A 87 14.35 9.59 -0.09
N ARG A 88 13.74 10.75 -0.33
CA ARG A 88 12.44 11.06 0.28
C ARG A 88 11.36 10.16 -0.29
N ASP A 89 11.20 10.17 -1.61
CA ASP A 89 10.13 9.46 -2.34
C ASP A 89 10.65 8.90 -3.67
N LEU A 90 9.89 7.98 -4.28
CA LEU A 90 9.88 7.78 -5.71
C LEU A 90 8.55 8.28 -6.25
N THR A 91 8.61 9.28 -7.11
CA THR A 91 7.43 10.02 -7.53
C THR A 91 7.16 9.84 -9.02
N PHE A 92 5.92 9.45 -9.34
CA PHE A 92 5.39 9.29 -10.70
C PHE A 92 4.18 10.19 -10.86
N ILE A 93 4.30 11.24 -11.66
CA ILE A 93 3.23 12.23 -11.90
C ILE A 93 2.90 12.28 -13.39
N ASN A 94 1.61 12.17 -13.74
CA ASN A 94 1.11 12.17 -15.12
C ASN A 94 1.89 11.18 -16.02
N SER A 95 2.24 10.01 -15.48
CA SER A 95 3.21 9.11 -16.09
C SER A 95 2.62 7.72 -16.30
N ALA A 96 1.94 7.54 -17.43
CA ALA A 96 1.23 6.30 -17.76
C ALA A 96 2.15 5.20 -18.32
N ASP A 97 1.69 3.94 -18.28
CA ASP A 97 2.29 2.80 -18.98
C ASP A 97 3.76 2.51 -18.60
N ASN A 98 4.17 2.79 -17.37
CA ASN A 98 5.52 2.52 -16.89
C ASN A 98 5.58 1.22 -16.08
N ILE A 99 6.78 0.62 -16.02
CA ILE A 99 7.07 -0.58 -15.24
C ILE A 99 8.11 -0.25 -14.18
N VAL A 100 7.81 -0.59 -12.93
CA VAL A 100 8.71 -0.42 -11.77
C VAL A 100 8.87 -1.78 -11.10
N ALA A 101 10.00 -2.44 -11.33
CA ALA A 101 10.17 -3.82 -10.91
C ALA A 101 11.51 -4.10 -10.23
N GLU A 102 11.49 -5.03 -9.27
CA GLU A 102 12.69 -5.59 -8.63
C GLU A 102 13.59 -4.54 -7.94
N ASN A 103 13.02 -3.37 -7.62
CA ASN A 103 13.78 -2.33 -6.94
C ASN A 103 13.75 -2.52 -5.42
N ARG A 104 14.73 -1.94 -4.74
CA ARG A 104 14.83 -1.91 -3.28
C ARG A 104 14.83 -0.48 -2.77
N PHE A 105 13.93 -0.20 -1.81
CA PHE A 105 13.75 1.11 -1.19
C PHE A 105 13.91 1.01 0.31
N ALA A 106 14.64 1.95 0.89
CA ALA A 106 14.76 2.04 2.34
C ALA A 106 14.95 3.48 2.80
N ASP A 107 14.43 3.78 4.00
CA ASP A 107 14.65 5.04 4.71
C ASP A 107 14.14 6.28 3.95
N GLY A 108 12.82 6.36 3.77
CA GLY A 108 12.17 7.48 3.10
C GLY A 108 10.74 7.72 3.61
N ARG A 109 10.02 8.63 2.93
CA ARG A 109 8.63 8.96 3.25
C ARG A 109 7.66 8.02 2.53
N TYR A 110 7.69 8.04 1.20
CA TYR A 110 6.93 7.13 0.35
C TYR A 110 7.87 6.26 -0.47
N GLY A 111 7.69 4.93 -0.39
CA GLY A 111 8.38 4.02 -1.29
C GLY A 111 8.08 4.36 -2.73
N MET A 112 6.77 4.51 -3.05
CA MET A 112 6.31 5.02 -4.33
C MET A 112 5.09 5.92 -4.15
N GLN A 113 5.09 7.06 -4.83
CA GLN A 113 3.94 7.95 -4.95
C GLN A 113 3.52 8.03 -6.42
N VAL A 114 2.34 7.50 -6.71
CA VAL A 114 1.76 7.42 -8.05
C VAL A 114 0.58 8.37 -8.11
N VAL A 115 0.66 9.41 -8.95
CA VAL A 115 -0.37 10.44 -9.05
C VAL A 115 -0.73 10.67 -10.52
N PHE A 116 -2.01 10.58 -10.86
CA PHE A 116 -2.52 10.72 -12.24
C PHE A 116 -1.72 9.86 -13.25
N SER A 117 -1.34 8.65 -12.85
CA SER A 117 -0.43 7.79 -13.60
C SER A 117 -1.06 6.42 -13.86
N PRO A 118 -1.95 6.32 -14.85
CA PRO A 118 -2.68 5.07 -15.11
C PRO A 118 -1.78 3.98 -15.74
N ARG A 119 -2.22 2.73 -15.57
CA ARG A 119 -1.59 1.53 -16.15
C ARG A 119 -0.13 1.34 -15.74
N LEU A 120 0.24 1.81 -14.53
CA LEU A 120 1.53 1.48 -13.94
C LEU A 120 1.53 0.02 -13.49
N ARG A 121 2.66 -0.64 -13.72
CA ARG A 121 2.94 -1.97 -13.17
C ARG A 121 4.08 -1.88 -12.16
N ILE A 122 3.80 -2.22 -10.92
CA ILE A 122 4.73 -2.18 -9.79
C ILE A 122 4.86 -3.62 -9.28
N GLU A 123 5.99 -4.24 -9.57
CA GLU A 123 6.13 -5.69 -9.42
C GLU A 123 7.44 -6.09 -8.72
N ARG A 124 7.36 -7.05 -7.81
CA ARG A 124 8.53 -7.66 -7.14
C ARG A 124 9.50 -6.65 -6.52
N ASN A 125 8.99 -5.51 -6.05
CA ASN A 125 9.82 -4.56 -5.32
C ASN A 125 9.88 -4.92 -3.84
N HIS A 126 10.99 -4.56 -3.19
CA HIS A 126 11.17 -4.66 -1.75
C HIS A 126 11.24 -3.27 -1.13
N ILE A 127 10.30 -2.96 -0.25
CA ILE A 127 10.11 -1.64 0.35
C ILE A 127 10.12 -1.81 1.87
N SER A 128 11.09 -1.21 2.55
CA SER A 128 11.27 -1.38 3.99
C SER A 128 11.56 -0.07 4.70
N GLY A 129 11.01 0.12 5.92
CA GLY A 129 11.29 1.28 6.75
C GLY A 129 10.88 2.63 6.14
N MET A 130 9.84 2.63 5.30
CA MET A 130 9.27 3.85 4.73
C MET A 130 8.13 4.37 5.61
N GLY A 131 7.83 5.67 5.53
CA GLY A 131 6.63 6.20 6.19
C GLY A 131 5.35 5.56 5.65
N THR A 132 5.26 5.39 4.34
CA THR A 132 4.25 4.60 3.63
C THR A 132 4.90 3.86 2.47
N GLY A 133 4.49 2.64 2.20
CA GLY A 133 5.05 1.83 1.12
C GLY A 133 4.68 2.36 -0.26
N ILE A 134 3.49 2.09 -0.74
CA ILE A 134 3.01 2.51 -2.07
C ILE A 134 1.73 3.32 -1.91
N VAL A 135 1.69 4.51 -2.50
CA VAL A 135 0.51 5.39 -2.53
C VAL A 135 0.06 5.58 -3.97
N VAL A 136 -1.16 5.19 -4.27
CA VAL A 136 -1.81 5.35 -5.59
C VAL A 136 -2.93 6.37 -5.45
N LEU A 137 -2.82 7.49 -6.15
CA LEU A 137 -3.75 8.61 -6.11
C LEU A 137 -4.25 8.93 -7.52
N TYR A 138 -5.57 9.08 -7.69
CA TYR A 138 -6.19 9.53 -8.94
C TYR A 138 -5.70 8.75 -10.17
N SER A 139 -5.45 7.45 -10.01
CA SER A 139 -4.85 6.60 -11.05
C SER A 139 -5.71 5.35 -11.24
N ARG A 140 -5.85 4.93 -12.50
CA ARG A 140 -6.63 3.73 -12.86
C ARG A 140 -5.74 2.63 -13.44
N ASP A 141 -6.22 1.41 -13.38
CA ASP A 141 -5.58 0.23 -13.98
C ASP A 141 -4.13 0.01 -13.47
N VAL A 142 -3.89 0.35 -12.20
CA VAL A 142 -2.57 0.13 -11.58
C VAL A 142 -2.48 -1.31 -11.09
N VAL A 143 -1.37 -1.97 -11.41
CA VAL A 143 -1.09 -3.36 -11.01
C VAL A 143 0.03 -3.38 -9.97
N LEU A 144 -0.28 -3.85 -8.77
CA LEU A 144 0.68 -4.12 -7.70
C LEU A 144 0.82 -5.63 -7.54
N ARG A 145 1.96 -6.20 -7.96
CA ARG A 145 2.15 -7.65 -7.94
C ARG A 145 3.43 -8.06 -7.22
N GLU A 146 3.32 -9.05 -6.35
CA GLU A 146 4.46 -9.72 -5.70
C GLU A 146 5.44 -8.75 -5.01
N ASN A 147 4.96 -7.59 -4.54
CA ASN A 147 5.80 -6.69 -3.77
C ASN A 147 5.89 -7.14 -2.31
N HIS A 148 7.06 -6.93 -1.71
CA HIS A 148 7.29 -7.12 -0.29
C HIS A 148 7.41 -5.75 0.38
N ILE A 149 6.50 -5.45 1.29
CA ILE A 149 6.40 -4.14 1.96
C ILE A 149 6.39 -4.37 3.46
N GLU A 150 7.30 -3.72 4.17
CA GLU A 150 7.41 -3.90 5.61
C GLU A 150 7.80 -2.63 6.37
N HIS A 151 7.41 -2.58 7.64
CA HIS A 151 7.79 -1.53 8.60
C HIS A 151 7.37 -0.11 8.20
N ALA A 152 6.14 0.07 7.68
CA ALA A 152 5.53 1.37 7.47
C ALA A 152 4.73 1.78 8.74
N LEU A 153 5.42 2.25 9.78
CA LEU A 153 4.88 2.43 11.13
C LEU A 153 4.66 3.90 11.55
N THR A 154 4.89 4.87 10.68
CA THR A 154 4.62 6.29 11.04
C THR A 154 3.14 6.54 11.28
N GLY A 155 2.80 7.52 12.10
CA GLY A 155 1.42 7.83 12.46
C GLY A 155 0.55 8.17 11.25
N GLY A 156 -0.12 7.20 10.66
CA GLY A 156 -0.85 7.27 9.39
C GLY A 156 -0.18 6.51 8.25
N GLY A 157 0.94 5.82 8.54
CA GLY A 157 1.66 4.98 7.56
C GLY A 157 0.86 3.76 7.15
N ALA A 158 1.00 3.37 5.91
CA ALA A 158 0.38 2.16 5.38
C ALA A 158 1.34 1.43 4.43
N GLY A 159 1.20 0.12 4.32
CA GLY A 159 1.91 -0.64 3.29
C GLY A 159 1.46 -0.19 1.90
N ILE A 160 0.16 -0.23 1.65
CA ILE A 160 -0.44 0.15 0.36
C ILE A 160 -1.61 1.09 0.62
N VAL A 161 -1.73 2.15 -0.19
CA VAL A 161 -2.85 3.10 -0.18
C VAL A 161 -3.39 3.25 -1.59
N PHE A 162 -4.69 3.03 -1.75
CA PHE A 162 -5.45 3.48 -2.93
C PHE A 162 -6.39 4.59 -2.50
N LYS A 163 -6.28 5.74 -3.14
CA LYS A 163 -7.15 6.89 -2.89
C LYS A 163 -7.67 7.46 -4.18
N GLU A 164 -8.98 7.58 -4.29
CA GLU A 164 -9.67 8.11 -5.47
C GLU A 164 -9.13 7.49 -6.78
N SER A 165 -8.95 6.16 -6.74
CA SER A 165 -8.38 5.37 -7.84
C SER A 165 -9.40 4.32 -8.24
N ASP A 166 -9.78 4.31 -9.53
CA ASP A 166 -10.96 3.58 -10.00
C ASP A 166 -10.75 2.07 -10.06
N THR A 167 -9.71 1.63 -10.76
CA THR A 167 -9.46 0.22 -11.03
C THR A 167 -8.04 -0.17 -10.67
N GLY A 168 -7.83 -1.41 -10.28
CA GLY A 168 -6.49 -1.90 -9.99
C GLY A 168 -6.47 -3.36 -9.60
N ILE A 169 -5.28 -3.94 -9.68
CA ILE A 169 -5.00 -5.31 -9.25
C ILE A 169 -3.94 -5.26 -8.15
N VAL A 170 -4.26 -5.85 -7.01
CA VAL A 170 -3.32 -6.05 -5.89
C VAL A 170 -3.20 -7.55 -5.69
N GLU A 171 -2.11 -8.15 -6.19
CA GLU A 171 -1.97 -9.60 -6.26
C GLU A 171 -0.64 -10.10 -5.75
N GLY A 172 -0.67 -11.11 -4.88
CA GLY A 172 0.52 -11.83 -4.42
C GLY A 172 1.47 -10.98 -3.57
N ASN A 173 1.04 -9.80 -3.08
CA ASN A 173 1.90 -8.95 -2.25
C ASN A 173 1.97 -9.47 -0.81
N THR A 174 3.10 -9.22 -0.16
CA THR A 174 3.31 -9.46 1.26
C THR A 174 3.49 -8.13 1.97
N VAL A 175 2.60 -7.83 2.90
CA VAL A 175 2.58 -6.56 3.65
C VAL A 175 2.65 -6.86 5.14
N LEU A 176 3.77 -6.50 5.76
CA LEU A 176 4.11 -6.90 7.12
C LEU A 176 4.45 -5.71 8.01
N HIS A 177 4.09 -5.80 9.30
CA HIS A 177 4.54 -4.85 10.32
C HIS A 177 4.29 -3.37 9.94
N CYS A 178 3.14 -3.08 9.35
CA CYS A 178 2.72 -1.73 8.99
C CYS A 178 1.66 -1.20 9.96
N ALA A 179 1.49 0.12 10.05
CA ALA A 179 0.37 0.66 10.81
C ALA A 179 -0.97 0.26 10.16
N VAL A 180 -1.05 0.32 8.83
CA VAL A 180 -2.16 -0.24 8.05
C VAL A 180 -1.58 -1.09 6.92
N GLY A 181 -2.08 -2.31 6.72
CA GLY A 181 -1.64 -3.17 5.61
C GLY A 181 -2.06 -2.59 4.27
N LEU A 182 -3.37 -2.53 4.02
CA LEU A 182 -3.96 -1.89 2.84
C LEU A 182 -5.02 -0.88 3.28
N LYS A 183 -4.88 0.35 2.81
CA LYS A 183 -5.88 1.41 2.98
C LYS A 183 -6.56 1.70 1.65
N VAL A 184 -7.89 1.60 1.64
CA VAL A 184 -8.73 1.93 0.48
C VAL A 184 -9.60 3.12 0.85
N ASP A 185 -9.48 4.19 0.07
CA ASP A 185 -10.35 5.34 0.13
C ASP A 185 -11.31 5.26 -1.04
N ALA A 186 -12.59 5.32 -0.78
CA ALA A 186 -13.61 5.14 -1.79
C ALA A 186 -13.50 6.21 -2.91
N PRO A 187 -13.59 5.81 -4.17
CA PRO A 187 -13.74 6.77 -5.25
C PRO A 187 -15.08 7.50 -5.10
N PRO A 188 -15.18 8.76 -5.55
CA PRO A 188 -16.40 9.57 -5.45
C PRO A 188 -17.57 8.99 -6.25
N GLU A 189 -17.31 8.09 -7.18
CA GLU A 189 -18.33 7.35 -7.94
C GLU A 189 -17.97 5.86 -7.98
N PRO A 190 -18.95 4.93 -7.90
CA PRO A 190 -18.71 3.48 -7.87
C PRO A 190 -18.43 2.95 -9.30
N VAL A 191 -17.37 3.43 -9.94
CA VAL A 191 -17.07 3.11 -11.35
C VAL A 191 -15.96 2.08 -11.48
N GLY A 192 -15.15 1.88 -10.42
CA GLY A 192 -13.97 1.03 -10.50
C GLY A 192 -13.90 -0.03 -9.41
N VAL A 193 -13.33 -1.18 -9.75
CA VAL A 193 -13.16 -2.31 -8.84
C VAL A 193 -11.67 -2.56 -8.61
N LEU A 194 -11.27 -2.60 -7.34
CA LEU A 194 -10.00 -3.19 -6.95
C LEU A 194 -10.18 -4.70 -6.83
N ASP A 195 -9.33 -5.45 -7.52
CA ASP A 195 -9.19 -6.88 -7.38
C ASP A 195 -7.99 -7.18 -6.47
N VAL A 196 -8.27 -7.51 -5.22
CA VAL A 196 -7.29 -7.78 -4.17
C VAL A 196 -7.25 -9.27 -3.91
N ARG A 197 -6.21 -9.94 -4.40
CA ARG A 197 -6.17 -11.40 -4.33
C ARG A 197 -4.80 -11.98 -4.03
N ASN A 198 -4.81 -13.13 -3.36
CA ASN A 198 -3.60 -13.89 -3.03
C ASN A 198 -2.54 -13.09 -2.26
N ASN A 199 -2.93 -12.03 -1.55
CA ASN A 199 -2.01 -11.23 -0.75
C ASN A 199 -1.91 -11.78 0.68
N ARG A 200 -0.79 -11.47 1.32
CA ARG A 200 -0.59 -11.71 2.75
C ARG A 200 -0.49 -10.38 3.48
N PHE A 201 -1.43 -10.14 4.40
CA PHE A 201 -1.42 -9.01 5.33
C PHE A 201 -1.18 -9.57 6.74
N ALA A 202 0.01 -9.33 7.30
CA ALA A 202 0.34 -9.95 8.57
C ALA A 202 1.07 -9.01 9.54
N HIS A 203 0.78 -9.17 10.83
CA HIS A 203 1.41 -8.43 11.92
C HIS A 203 1.27 -6.90 11.78
N ASN A 204 0.20 -6.43 11.12
CA ASN A 204 -0.10 -5.02 11.02
C ASN A 204 -0.96 -4.57 12.21
N ILE A 205 -0.95 -3.28 12.54
CA ILE A 205 -1.91 -2.76 13.53
C ILE A 205 -3.33 -2.90 12.97
N ILE A 206 -3.53 -2.53 11.70
CA ILE A 206 -4.78 -2.78 10.96
C ILE A 206 -4.43 -3.51 9.67
N GLY A 207 -5.04 -4.66 9.42
CA GLY A 207 -4.85 -5.41 8.17
C GLY A 207 -5.39 -4.63 6.97
N LEU A 208 -6.69 -4.33 6.98
CA LEU A 208 -7.39 -3.55 5.96
C LEU A 208 -8.12 -2.36 6.58
N PHE A 209 -8.06 -1.21 5.96
CA PHE A 209 -8.81 -0.03 6.39
C PHE A 209 -9.58 0.59 5.22
N PHE A 210 -10.90 0.62 5.34
CA PHE A 210 -11.79 1.28 4.38
C PHE A 210 -12.19 2.66 4.90
N TYR A 211 -11.94 3.68 4.09
CA TYR A 211 -12.29 5.06 4.37
C TYR A 211 -13.32 5.54 3.36
N GLY A 212 -14.54 5.78 3.81
CA GLY A 212 -15.66 6.18 2.97
C GLY A 212 -16.73 5.09 2.86
N GLU A 213 -17.84 5.37 2.17
CA GLU A 213 -19.02 4.50 2.09
C GLU A 213 -19.10 3.66 0.82
N ALA A 214 -18.26 3.92 -0.19
CA ALA A 214 -18.25 3.12 -1.41
C ALA A 214 -17.59 1.76 -1.16
N GLY A 215 -18.02 0.77 -1.86
CA GLY A 215 -17.51 -0.59 -1.85
C GLY A 215 -17.51 -1.15 -3.27
N GLY A 216 -17.71 -2.47 -3.42
CA GLY A 216 -17.75 -3.14 -4.71
C GLY A 216 -16.41 -3.74 -5.12
N HIS A 217 -15.41 -3.66 -4.24
CA HIS A 217 -14.12 -4.30 -4.45
C HIS A 217 -14.19 -5.81 -4.20
N GLN A 218 -13.24 -6.55 -4.77
CA GLN A 218 -13.15 -8.00 -4.63
C GLN A 218 -11.93 -8.38 -3.79
N PHE A 219 -12.16 -9.12 -2.71
CA PHE A 219 -11.13 -9.65 -1.83
C PHE A 219 -11.15 -11.16 -1.87
N GLN A 220 -10.22 -11.78 -2.58
CA GLN A 220 -10.23 -13.21 -2.84
C GLN A 220 -8.91 -13.89 -2.46
N ARG A 221 -8.99 -14.99 -1.72
CA ARG A 221 -7.82 -15.80 -1.37
C ARG A 221 -6.67 -15.04 -0.74
N ASN A 222 -6.99 -13.96 -0.01
CA ASN A 222 -5.99 -13.27 0.79
C ASN A 222 -5.80 -13.98 2.12
N ARG A 223 -4.64 -13.76 2.73
CA ARG A 223 -4.31 -14.30 4.04
C ARG A 223 -4.12 -13.16 5.03
N PHE A 224 -4.85 -13.24 6.14
CA PHE A 224 -4.77 -12.31 7.25
C PHE A 224 -4.23 -13.06 8.47
N ASP A 225 -3.01 -12.68 8.92
CA ASP A 225 -2.33 -13.34 10.01
C ASP A 225 -1.93 -12.34 11.10
N ASN A 226 -2.35 -12.55 12.34
CA ASN A 226 -1.87 -11.80 13.51
C ASN A 226 -1.90 -10.26 13.34
N ASN A 227 -2.93 -9.72 12.68
CA ASN A 227 -3.17 -8.29 12.70
C ASN A 227 -3.91 -7.92 13.99
N LEU A 228 -3.58 -6.79 14.60
CA LEU A 228 -4.25 -6.37 15.84
C LEU A 228 -5.74 -6.08 15.60
N THR A 229 -6.07 -5.53 14.44
CA THR A 229 -7.43 -5.43 13.91
C THR A 229 -7.39 -5.89 12.46
N THR A 230 -8.12 -6.92 12.12
CA THR A 230 -8.05 -7.50 10.77
C THR A 230 -8.68 -6.57 9.74
N VAL A 231 -9.89 -6.05 10.02
CA VAL A 231 -10.57 -5.09 9.14
C VAL A 231 -11.15 -3.96 9.96
N ALA A 232 -10.87 -2.73 9.57
CA ALA A 232 -11.45 -1.51 10.13
C ALA A 232 -12.15 -0.70 9.04
N ILE A 233 -13.21 0.00 9.42
CA ILE A 233 -13.99 0.87 8.53
C ILE A 233 -14.14 2.27 9.13
N SER A 234 -14.23 3.29 8.29
CA SER A 234 -14.64 4.65 8.67
C SER A 234 -15.95 4.96 7.95
N GLY A 235 -17.04 4.93 8.68
CA GLY A 235 -18.38 5.05 8.10
C GLY A 235 -19.06 3.70 7.91
N LYS A 236 -20.39 3.73 7.66
CA LYS A 236 -21.20 2.51 7.47
C LYS A 236 -21.16 2.07 6.01
N GLY A 237 -21.23 0.78 5.75
CA GLY A 237 -21.46 0.20 4.42
C GLY A 237 -20.22 -0.25 3.68
N ALA A 238 -19.07 0.38 3.86
CA ALA A 238 -17.87 0.11 3.06
C ALA A 238 -17.41 -1.36 3.06
N GLY A 239 -17.52 -2.05 4.18
CA GLY A 239 -17.09 -3.45 4.28
C GLY A 239 -18.05 -4.42 3.62
N GLU A 240 -19.37 -4.27 3.89
CA GLU A 240 -20.43 -5.16 3.35
C GLU A 240 -20.60 -5.05 1.83
N ALA A 241 -20.34 -3.87 1.26
CA ALA A 241 -20.45 -3.66 -0.17
C ALA A 241 -19.36 -4.36 -0.99
N ASN A 242 -18.33 -4.90 -0.34
CA ASN A 242 -17.26 -5.66 -1.00
C ASN A 242 -17.61 -7.14 -1.10
N VAL A 243 -17.01 -7.80 -2.09
CA VAL A 243 -17.11 -9.25 -2.29
C VAL A 243 -15.95 -9.93 -1.60
N TRP A 244 -16.24 -10.83 -0.66
CA TRP A 244 -15.27 -11.59 0.10
C TRP A 244 -15.40 -13.07 -0.27
N GLN A 245 -14.30 -13.72 -0.63
CA GLN A 245 -14.34 -15.12 -1.03
C GLN A 245 -13.02 -15.84 -0.83
N GLY A 246 -13.05 -16.94 -0.10
CA GLY A 246 -11.93 -17.84 0.04
C GLY A 246 -10.73 -17.23 0.74
N ASN A 247 -10.92 -16.20 1.55
CA ASN A 247 -9.83 -15.64 2.33
C ASN A 247 -9.52 -16.51 3.55
N ARG A 248 -8.28 -16.50 3.96
CA ARG A 248 -7.83 -17.15 5.17
C ARG A 248 -7.73 -16.13 6.30
N TRP A 249 -8.44 -16.43 7.38
CA TRP A 249 -8.55 -15.60 8.57
C TRP A 249 -7.98 -16.37 9.77
N ASP A 250 -7.01 -15.82 10.46
CA ASP A 250 -6.47 -16.44 11.68
C ASP A 250 -7.48 -16.46 12.84
N GLU A 251 -8.42 -15.51 12.82
CA GLU A 251 -9.53 -15.41 13.79
C GLU A 251 -10.73 -16.34 13.46
N TYR A 252 -10.67 -17.14 12.39
CA TYR A 252 -11.76 -18.01 12.00
C TYR A 252 -11.90 -19.20 12.95
N GLU A 253 -13.02 -19.28 13.66
CA GLU A 253 -13.33 -20.33 14.64
C GLU A 253 -14.27 -21.43 14.09
N GLY A 254 -14.47 -21.47 12.79
CA GLY A 254 -15.32 -22.47 12.15
C GLY A 254 -14.63 -23.83 12.01
N PHE A 255 -15.31 -24.75 11.34
CA PHE A 255 -14.85 -26.12 11.10
C PHE A 255 -15.08 -26.51 9.65
N ASP A 256 -14.33 -27.51 9.19
CA ASP A 256 -14.44 -28.16 7.90
C ASP A 256 -14.77 -29.63 8.14
N ARG A 257 -16.05 -30.01 8.04
CA ARG A 257 -16.54 -31.37 8.32
C ARG A 257 -16.36 -32.32 7.15
N ASN A 258 -16.42 -31.78 5.96
CA ASN A 258 -16.34 -32.56 4.72
C ASN A 258 -14.89 -32.74 4.23
N GLY A 259 -13.93 -31.99 4.79
CA GLY A 259 -12.51 -32.09 4.48
C GLY A 259 -12.12 -31.47 3.14
N ASP A 260 -12.91 -30.50 2.62
CA ASP A 260 -12.61 -29.85 1.33
C ASP A 260 -11.66 -28.64 1.47
N GLY A 261 -11.31 -28.27 2.69
CA GLY A 261 -10.45 -27.13 3.00
C GLY A 261 -11.19 -25.79 3.05
N ILE A 262 -12.52 -25.81 3.00
CA ILE A 262 -13.38 -24.64 3.12
C ILE A 262 -14.17 -24.74 4.41
N GLY A 263 -14.27 -23.66 5.14
CA GLY A 263 -15.08 -23.63 6.35
C GLY A 263 -16.57 -23.77 6.05
N ASP A 264 -17.25 -24.65 6.81
CA ASP A 264 -18.69 -24.94 6.68
C ASP A 264 -19.58 -23.76 7.15
N ARG A 265 -19.02 -22.74 7.74
CA ARG A 265 -19.70 -21.52 8.16
C ARG A 265 -19.01 -20.29 7.60
N PRO A 266 -19.76 -19.24 7.24
CA PRO A 266 -19.17 -17.97 6.88
C PRO A 266 -18.28 -17.41 8.00
N HIS A 267 -17.21 -16.70 7.62
CA HIS A 267 -16.50 -15.84 8.54
C HIS A 267 -17.14 -14.45 8.52
N ASP A 268 -17.81 -14.11 9.61
CA ASP A 268 -18.46 -12.81 9.79
C ASP A 268 -17.63 -11.96 10.76
N VAL A 269 -17.28 -10.76 10.33
CA VAL A 269 -16.63 -9.76 11.19
C VAL A 269 -17.68 -8.75 11.63
N TRP A 270 -17.83 -8.63 12.95
CA TRP A 270 -18.81 -7.77 13.59
C TRP A 270 -18.15 -6.59 14.30
N LEU A 271 -18.76 -5.43 14.20
CA LEU A 271 -18.38 -4.26 14.96
C LEU A 271 -19.30 -4.14 16.18
N TYR A 272 -18.72 -4.23 17.35
CA TYR A 272 -19.42 -4.07 18.63
C TYR A 272 -19.17 -2.65 19.21
N ALA A 273 -18.46 -2.54 20.32
CA ALA A 273 -18.15 -1.28 20.97
C ALA A 273 -17.24 -0.33 20.14
N ASP A 274 -16.53 -0.86 19.19
CA ASP A 274 -15.69 -0.08 18.23
C ASP A 274 -16.47 1.01 17.47
N ARG A 275 -17.80 0.92 17.44
CA ARG A 275 -18.66 1.98 16.90
C ARG A 275 -18.46 3.32 17.60
N ILE A 276 -18.07 3.32 18.87
CA ILE A 276 -17.81 4.53 19.64
C ILE A 276 -16.64 5.32 19.02
N TRP A 277 -15.66 4.62 18.45
CA TRP A 277 -14.48 5.24 17.82
C TRP A 277 -14.77 5.80 16.44
N MET A 278 -15.70 5.19 15.73
CA MET A 278 -16.12 5.67 14.40
C MET A 278 -16.84 7.02 14.52
N ASP A 279 -17.63 7.17 15.57
CA ASP A 279 -18.42 8.39 15.81
C ASP A 279 -17.61 9.47 16.57
N THR A 280 -16.50 9.08 17.24
CA THR A 280 -15.69 9.99 18.05
C THR A 280 -14.20 9.74 17.85
N PRO A 281 -13.56 10.31 16.82
CA PRO A 281 -12.15 10.06 16.48
C PRO A 281 -11.16 10.32 17.64
N MET A 282 -11.48 11.25 18.54
CA MET A 282 -10.66 11.53 19.73
C MET A 282 -10.64 10.36 20.73
N ALA A 283 -11.65 9.49 20.69
CA ALA A 283 -11.74 8.34 21.56
C ALA A 283 -10.82 7.18 21.13
N THR A 284 -10.23 7.23 19.93
CA THR A 284 -9.22 6.24 19.47
C THR A 284 -8.01 6.14 20.41
N PHE A 285 -7.73 7.19 21.20
CA PHE A 285 -6.69 7.15 22.23
C PHE A 285 -6.93 6.04 23.28
N PHE A 286 -8.18 5.72 23.55
CA PHE A 286 -8.58 4.68 24.52
C PHE A 286 -8.70 3.29 23.91
N ARG A 287 -8.52 3.14 22.60
CA ARG A 287 -8.53 1.85 21.93
C ARG A 287 -7.47 0.94 22.57
N ASN A 288 -7.84 -0.31 22.78
CA ASN A 288 -7.01 -1.30 23.49
C ASN A 288 -6.80 -0.98 25.00
N SER A 289 -7.61 -0.09 25.60
CA SER A 289 -7.59 0.03 27.05
C SER A 289 -8.31 -1.17 27.68
N PRO A 290 -7.86 -1.67 28.86
CA PRO A 290 -8.48 -2.82 29.51
C PRO A 290 -9.99 -2.64 29.79
N LEU A 291 -10.43 -1.40 29.97
CA LEU A 291 -11.84 -1.09 30.19
C LEU A 291 -12.67 -1.35 28.93
N LEU A 292 -12.13 -1.06 27.78
CA LEU A 292 -12.85 -1.21 26.51
C LEU A 292 -12.80 -2.63 25.98
N GLU A 293 -11.72 -3.33 26.21
CA GLU A 293 -11.65 -4.77 26.02
C GLU A 293 -12.71 -5.50 26.86
N LEU A 294 -12.89 -5.05 28.10
CA LEU A 294 -13.94 -5.56 28.97
C LEU A 294 -15.34 -5.22 28.44
N LEU A 295 -15.55 -3.99 27.96
CA LEU A 295 -16.83 -3.58 27.39
C LEU A 295 -17.14 -4.37 26.10
N ASP A 296 -16.16 -4.56 25.23
CA ASP A 296 -16.30 -5.37 24.02
C ASP A 296 -16.65 -6.83 24.37
N PHE A 297 -15.96 -7.39 25.36
CA PHE A 297 -16.27 -8.73 25.87
C PHE A 297 -17.68 -8.84 26.46
N LEU A 298 -18.11 -7.84 27.24
CA LEU A 298 -19.47 -7.81 27.80
C LEU A 298 -20.54 -7.63 26.71
N GLU A 299 -20.25 -6.84 25.69
CA GLU A 299 -21.17 -6.63 24.57
C GLU A 299 -21.30 -7.87 23.68
N ARG A 300 -20.24 -8.68 23.54
CA ARG A 300 -20.32 -10.01 22.90
C ARG A 300 -21.19 -10.99 23.68
N LEU A 301 -21.16 -10.93 25.02
CA LEU A 301 -21.97 -11.79 25.89
C LEU A 301 -23.44 -11.37 25.98
N ALA A 302 -23.70 -10.07 26.00
CA ALA A 302 -25.03 -9.51 26.14
C ALA A 302 -25.10 -8.18 25.36
N PRO A 303 -25.39 -8.19 24.05
CA PRO A 303 -25.37 -7.01 23.20
C PRO A 303 -26.35 -5.95 23.72
N PHE A 304 -25.82 -4.78 24.10
CA PHE A 304 -26.62 -3.60 24.45
C PHE A 304 -27.04 -2.80 23.20
N SER A 305 -26.37 -3.07 22.06
CA SER A 305 -26.65 -2.49 20.75
C SER A 305 -26.81 -3.59 19.71
N SER A 306 -27.42 -3.29 18.58
CA SER A 306 -27.40 -4.21 17.45
C SER A 306 -26.01 -4.16 16.82
N PRO A 307 -25.21 -5.23 16.89
CA PRO A 307 -23.90 -5.26 16.28
C PRO A 307 -24.01 -5.02 14.77
N TYR A 308 -23.05 -4.30 14.21
CA TYR A 308 -23.00 -4.05 12.77
C TYR A 308 -22.03 -5.03 12.11
N ARG A 309 -22.50 -5.79 11.11
CA ARG A 309 -21.64 -6.70 10.38
C ARG A 309 -20.80 -5.92 9.36
N ILE A 310 -19.48 -5.95 9.50
CA ILE A 310 -18.54 -5.29 8.59
C ILE A 310 -18.43 -6.06 7.28
N LEU A 311 -18.30 -7.39 7.36
CA LEU A 311 -18.13 -8.26 6.21
C LEU A 311 -18.62 -9.69 6.52
N SER A 312 -18.82 -10.44 5.45
CA SER A 312 -19.05 -11.88 5.49
C SER A 312 -18.27 -12.55 4.35
N ASP A 313 -17.38 -13.47 4.69
CA ASP A 313 -16.73 -14.37 3.73
C ASP A 313 -17.45 -15.72 3.78
N PRO A 314 -18.24 -16.07 2.76
CA PRO A 314 -19.06 -17.29 2.78
C PRO A 314 -18.23 -18.58 2.64
N THR A 315 -16.99 -18.49 2.22
CA THR A 315 -16.13 -19.65 1.91
C THR A 315 -14.71 -19.48 2.46
N PRO A 316 -14.56 -19.28 3.80
CA PRO A 316 -13.24 -19.04 4.37
C PRO A 316 -12.31 -20.23 4.15
N ASP A 317 -11.06 -19.97 3.76
CA ASP A 317 -10.06 -21.00 3.50
C ASP A 317 -9.44 -21.52 4.80
N MET A 318 -9.50 -22.83 5.00
CA MET A 318 -8.94 -23.56 6.16
C MET A 318 -7.68 -24.38 5.82
N ARG A 319 -7.24 -24.39 4.58
CA ARG A 319 -6.03 -25.12 4.17
C ARG A 319 -4.81 -24.57 4.90
N ARG A 320 -4.00 -25.45 5.47
CA ARG A 320 -2.79 -25.11 6.26
C ARG A 320 -1.62 -24.66 5.41
#